data_90e173e1f618859c0c09c6892cdc7224
#
_entry.id   90e173e1f618859c0c09c6892cdc7224
#
_cell.length_a   1.000
_cell.length_b   1.000
_cell.length_c   1.000
_cell.angle_alpha   90.00
_cell.angle_beta   90.00
_cell.angle_gamma   90.00
#
_symmetry.space_group_name_H-M   'P 1'
#
loop_
_entity.id
_entity.type
_entity.pdbx_description
1 polymer ?
#
loop_
_entity_poly.entity_id
_entity_poly.type
_entity_poly.pdbx_seq_one_letter_code
_entity_poly.pdbx_strand_id
1 'polypeptide(L)'
;NTISISGYHIREAGSTAVQEIAFTLSNGKAYCIAAQKKGLDINQFGQRLSFFFNAHNNFFEEVAKFRAARRMWAKITSELGATDVRAQMLRFHTQTGGSTLTAQQPKNNISRVTLQALAAVLGGTQSLHTNGYDEALSLPTEEAAKVALRTQQIIGYESGVTDTVDPLAGSYFIETL
;
A
#
# COMPACT_ATOMS: atom_id res chain seq x y z
N ASN A 1 -13.55 12.93 -12.19
CA ASN A 1 -13.63 11.53 -11.74
C ASN A 1 -12.26 11.06 -11.31
N THR A 2 -12.21 10.16 -10.34
CA THR A 2 -11.01 9.53 -9.80
C THR A 2 -11.03 8.04 -10.12
N ILE A 3 -9.85 7.42 -10.25
CA ILE A 3 -9.70 5.97 -10.40
C ILE A 3 -8.78 5.50 -9.29
N SER A 4 -9.17 4.43 -8.60
CA SER A 4 -8.31 3.67 -7.70
C SER A 4 -7.88 2.38 -8.40
N ILE A 5 -6.58 2.16 -8.46
CA ILE A 5 -5.95 1.01 -9.14
C ILE A 5 -5.47 0.05 -8.07
N SER A 6 -6.10 -1.14 -8.02
CA SER A 6 -5.91 -2.06 -6.90
C SER A 6 -4.91 -3.17 -7.22
N GLY A 7 -3.86 -3.26 -6.39
CA GLY A 7 -2.97 -4.41 -6.25
C GLY A 7 -3.35 -5.33 -5.09
N TYR A 8 -4.11 -4.82 -4.11
CA TYR A 8 -4.52 -5.58 -2.93
C TYR A 8 -5.13 -6.94 -3.27
N HIS A 9 -6.12 -6.95 -4.15
CA HIS A 9 -6.82 -8.19 -4.55
C HIS A 9 -5.90 -9.17 -5.28
N ILE A 10 -4.92 -8.66 -6.04
CA ILE A 10 -3.90 -9.47 -6.72
C ILE A 10 -3.03 -10.19 -5.68
N ARG A 11 -2.61 -9.45 -4.64
CA ARG A 11 -1.80 -10.01 -3.55
C ARG A 11 -2.58 -11.03 -2.72
N GLU A 12 -3.83 -10.72 -2.37
CA GLU A 12 -4.72 -11.64 -1.64
C GLU A 12 -5.00 -12.95 -2.41
N ALA A 13 -4.97 -12.89 -3.74
CA ALA A 13 -5.07 -14.07 -4.61
C ALA A 13 -3.77 -14.91 -4.70
N GLY A 14 -2.72 -14.54 -3.95
CA GLY A 14 -1.50 -15.32 -3.80
C GLY A 14 -0.31 -14.85 -4.64
N SER A 15 -0.35 -13.65 -5.23
CA SER A 15 0.81 -13.10 -5.94
C SER A 15 1.94 -12.70 -4.97
N THR A 16 3.17 -12.63 -5.49
CA THR A 16 4.32 -12.09 -4.74
C THR A 16 4.25 -10.55 -4.68
N ALA A 17 5.06 -9.93 -3.80
CA ALA A 17 5.18 -8.47 -3.73
C ALA A 17 5.60 -7.86 -5.08
N VAL A 18 6.54 -8.50 -5.78
CA VAL A 18 7.00 -8.08 -7.11
C VAL A 18 5.87 -8.14 -8.15
N GLN A 19 5.10 -9.24 -8.15
CA GLN A 19 3.95 -9.41 -9.05
C GLN A 19 2.84 -8.40 -8.75
N GLU A 20 2.57 -8.11 -7.47
CA GLU A 20 1.61 -7.10 -7.07
C GLU A 20 1.96 -5.74 -7.69
N ILE A 21 3.21 -5.27 -7.53
CA ILE A 21 3.66 -4.01 -8.13
C ILE A 21 3.57 -4.06 -9.65
N ALA A 22 4.14 -5.10 -10.26
CA ALA A 22 4.23 -5.20 -11.71
C ALA A 22 2.85 -5.14 -12.37
N PHE A 23 1.89 -5.92 -11.88
CA PHE A 23 0.55 -5.97 -12.45
C PHE A 23 -0.24 -4.68 -12.16
N THR A 24 -0.11 -4.13 -10.96
CA THR A 24 -0.79 -2.89 -10.58
C THR A 24 -0.30 -1.70 -11.40
N LEU A 25 1.01 -1.53 -11.53
CA LEU A 25 1.57 -0.44 -12.32
C LEU A 25 1.34 -0.62 -13.82
N SER A 26 1.31 -1.87 -14.31
CA SER A 26 0.94 -2.16 -15.71
C SER A 26 -0.52 -1.76 -15.99
N ASN A 27 -1.44 -2.05 -15.08
CA ASN A 27 -2.83 -1.59 -15.18
C ASN A 27 -2.90 -0.06 -15.16
N GLY A 28 -2.16 0.59 -14.25
CA GLY A 28 -2.07 2.05 -14.19
C GLY A 28 -1.58 2.67 -15.50
N LYS A 29 -0.51 2.11 -16.06
CA LYS A 29 0.04 2.52 -17.37
C LYS A 29 -0.99 2.37 -18.49
N ALA A 30 -1.69 1.24 -18.53
CA ALA A 30 -2.73 0.99 -19.53
C ALA A 30 -3.87 2.00 -19.44
N TYR A 31 -4.30 2.35 -18.23
CA TYR A 31 -5.35 3.37 -18.03
C TYR A 31 -4.87 4.76 -18.45
N CYS A 32 -3.62 5.13 -18.16
CA CYS A 32 -3.05 6.40 -18.63
C CYS A 32 -3.04 6.47 -20.15
N ILE A 33 -2.57 5.43 -20.83
CA ILE A 33 -2.54 5.35 -22.30
C ILE A 33 -3.96 5.47 -22.89
N ALA A 34 -4.94 4.76 -22.29
CA ALA A 34 -6.33 4.83 -22.75
C ALA A 34 -6.93 6.24 -22.57
N ALA A 35 -6.62 6.91 -21.45
CA ALA A 35 -7.07 8.28 -21.20
C ALA A 35 -6.45 9.27 -22.19
N GLN A 36 -5.14 9.16 -22.45
CA GLN A 36 -4.45 10.00 -23.45
C GLN A 36 -5.00 9.80 -24.86
N LYS A 37 -5.34 8.56 -25.26
CA LYS A 37 -6.02 8.27 -26.55
C LYS A 37 -7.40 8.94 -26.67
N LYS A 38 -8.03 9.30 -25.56
CA LYS A 38 -9.28 10.09 -25.51
C LYS A 38 -9.04 11.59 -25.42
N GLY A 39 -7.80 12.04 -25.58
CA GLY A 39 -7.44 13.47 -25.57
C GLY A 39 -7.29 14.08 -24.18
N LEU A 40 -7.21 13.26 -23.11
CA LEU A 40 -7.02 13.79 -21.76
C LEU A 40 -5.53 14.05 -21.49
N ASP A 41 -5.24 15.18 -20.82
CA ASP A 41 -3.90 15.56 -20.42
C ASP A 41 -3.47 14.81 -19.13
N ILE A 42 -2.34 14.09 -19.20
CA ILE A 42 -1.80 13.33 -18.08
C ILE A 42 -1.46 14.23 -16.88
N ASN A 43 -1.07 15.49 -17.11
CA ASN A 43 -0.78 16.42 -16.03
C ASN A 43 -2.04 16.79 -15.23
N GLN A 44 -3.23 16.67 -15.83
CA GLN A 44 -4.50 16.92 -15.17
C GLN A 44 -5.09 15.67 -14.52
N PHE A 45 -5.25 14.57 -15.28
CA PHE A 45 -5.87 13.38 -14.72
C PHE A 45 -4.93 12.58 -13.82
N GLY A 46 -3.61 12.59 -14.08
CA GLY A 46 -2.62 11.87 -13.30
C GLY A 46 -2.64 12.23 -11.81
N GLN A 47 -2.93 13.50 -11.49
CA GLN A 47 -3.08 13.98 -10.12
C GLN A 47 -4.27 13.36 -9.37
N ARG A 48 -5.20 12.70 -10.07
CA ARG A 48 -6.43 12.12 -9.52
C ARG A 48 -6.40 10.59 -9.48
N LEU A 49 -5.30 9.99 -9.89
CA LEU A 49 -5.09 8.56 -9.78
C LEU A 49 -4.68 8.22 -8.35
N SER A 50 -5.22 7.13 -7.83
CA SER A 50 -4.83 6.56 -6.55
C SER A 50 -4.63 5.06 -6.70
N PHE A 51 -3.90 4.48 -5.74
CA PHE A 51 -3.58 3.07 -5.74
C PHE A 51 -4.04 2.42 -4.44
N PHE A 52 -4.14 1.10 -4.47
CA PHE A 52 -4.49 0.32 -3.31
C PHE A 52 -3.59 -0.92 -3.25
N PHE A 53 -2.79 -1.01 -2.21
CA PHE A 53 -1.82 -2.09 -2.01
C PHE A 53 -2.10 -2.88 -0.74
N ASN A 54 -1.57 -4.10 -0.71
CA ASN A 54 -1.53 -4.96 0.45
C ASN A 54 -0.30 -4.63 1.32
N ALA A 55 -0.35 -4.90 2.62
CA ALA A 55 0.82 -5.03 3.49
C ALA A 55 0.85 -6.42 4.09
N HIS A 56 1.82 -7.22 3.66
CA HIS A 56 1.98 -8.63 4.03
C HIS A 56 3.00 -8.81 5.18
N ASN A 57 3.35 -10.05 5.52
CA ASN A 57 4.16 -10.37 6.70
C ASN A 57 5.66 -10.11 6.54
N ASN A 58 6.19 -10.07 5.31
CA ASN A 58 7.63 -9.83 5.11
C ASN A 58 7.94 -8.33 5.24
N PHE A 59 8.21 -7.92 6.46
CA PHE A 59 8.28 -6.52 6.89
C PHE A 59 9.15 -5.63 5.98
N PHE A 60 10.39 -6.02 5.77
CA PHE A 60 11.34 -5.21 4.98
C PHE A 60 11.00 -5.20 3.49
N GLU A 61 10.52 -6.33 2.96
CA GLU A 61 10.06 -6.43 1.58
C GLU A 61 8.87 -5.51 1.33
N GLU A 62 7.93 -5.42 2.27
CA GLU A 62 6.77 -4.52 2.14
C GLU A 62 7.18 -3.04 2.18
N VAL A 63 8.10 -2.66 3.06
CA VAL A 63 8.65 -1.29 3.07
C VAL A 63 9.35 -0.98 1.74
N ALA A 64 10.22 -1.87 1.26
CA ALA A 64 10.92 -1.72 -0.01
C ALA A 64 9.94 -1.66 -1.20
N LYS A 65 8.90 -2.49 -1.19
CA LYS A 65 7.83 -2.51 -2.20
C LYS A 65 7.20 -1.13 -2.39
N PHE A 66 6.80 -0.47 -1.33
CA PHE A 66 6.17 0.87 -1.41
C PHE A 66 7.14 1.92 -1.93
N ARG A 67 8.41 1.85 -1.54
CA ARG A 67 9.47 2.73 -2.04
C ARG A 67 9.70 2.52 -3.54
N ALA A 68 9.85 1.27 -3.97
CA ALA A 68 10.00 0.90 -5.37
C ALA A 68 8.80 1.32 -6.22
N ALA A 69 7.57 1.09 -5.71
CA ALA A 69 6.34 1.49 -6.40
C ALA A 69 6.29 2.99 -6.71
N ARG A 70 6.65 3.86 -5.74
CA ARG A 70 6.71 5.32 -5.97
C ARG A 70 7.72 5.69 -7.05
N ARG A 71 8.93 5.13 -6.98
CA ARG A 71 9.99 5.39 -7.97
C ARG A 71 9.60 4.93 -9.37
N MET A 72 9.06 3.72 -9.47
CA MET A 72 8.62 3.16 -10.76
C MET A 72 7.45 3.95 -11.35
N TRP A 73 6.48 4.35 -10.56
CA TRP A 73 5.35 5.12 -11.03
C TRP A 73 5.77 6.49 -11.58
N ALA A 74 6.62 7.20 -10.86
CA ALA A 74 7.18 8.47 -11.32
C ALA A 74 7.89 8.32 -12.68
N LYS A 75 8.67 7.24 -12.86
CA LYS A 75 9.30 6.93 -14.14
C LYS A 75 8.29 6.66 -15.24
N ILE A 76 7.29 5.79 -14.98
CA ILE A 76 6.24 5.44 -15.95
C ILE A 76 5.47 6.68 -16.40
N THR A 77 5.04 7.53 -15.49
CA THR A 77 4.27 8.73 -15.84
C THR A 77 5.12 9.78 -16.56
N SER A 78 6.40 9.93 -16.18
CA SER A 78 7.35 10.78 -16.91
C SER A 78 7.54 10.32 -18.35
N GLU A 79 7.71 9.01 -18.58
CA GLU A 79 7.79 8.41 -19.93
C GLU A 79 6.50 8.62 -20.75
N LEU A 80 5.35 8.75 -20.09
CA LEU A 80 4.06 9.07 -20.71
C LEU A 80 3.83 10.57 -20.90
N GLY A 81 4.83 11.42 -20.59
CA GLY A 81 4.80 12.86 -20.83
C GLY A 81 4.31 13.70 -19.63
N ALA A 82 4.20 13.14 -18.43
CA ALA A 82 3.89 13.93 -17.24
C ALA A 82 5.09 14.82 -16.87
N THR A 83 4.86 16.12 -16.81
CA THR A 83 5.84 17.15 -16.38
C THR A 83 5.50 17.73 -15.01
N ASP A 84 4.22 17.65 -14.60
CA ASP A 84 3.78 18.08 -13.26
C ASP A 84 4.15 16.99 -12.23
N VAL A 85 4.90 17.38 -11.20
CA VAL A 85 5.31 16.49 -10.10
C VAL A 85 4.10 15.80 -9.44
N ARG A 86 2.96 16.51 -9.33
CA ARG A 86 1.74 15.95 -8.74
C ARG A 86 1.16 14.79 -9.57
N ALA A 87 1.34 14.81 -10.89
CA ALA A 87 0.94 13.71 -11.76
C ALA A 87 1.87 12.49 -11.67
N GLN A 88 3.12 12.71 -11.22
CA GLN A 88 4.12 11.67 -11.01
C GLN A 88 4.05 11.02 -9.62
N MET A 89 3.33 11.64 -8.67
CA MET A 89 3.17 11.12 -7.31
C MET A 89 2.28 9.89 -7.28
N LEU A 90 2.78 8.81 -6.67
CA LEU A 90 1.97 7.63 -6.34
C LEU A 90 1.30 7.86 -4.98
N ARG A 91 -0.03 8.02 -4.99
CA ARG A 91 -0.85 8.09 -3.77
C ARG A 91 -1.54 6.76 -3.59
N PHE A 92 -1.44 6.19 -2.40
CA PHE A 92 -2.01 4.87 -2.18
C PHE A 92 -2.61 4.70 -0.80
N HIS A 93 -3.65 3.89 -0.77
CA HIS A 93 -4.20 3.27 0.41
C HIS A 93 -3.52 1.92 0.62
N THR A 94 -3.34 1.52 1.87
CA THR A 94 -2.86 0.16 2.21
C THR A 94 -3.85 -0.52 3.12
N GLN A 95 -4.08 -1.80 2.86
CA GLN A 95 -4.77 -2.70 3.80
C GLN A 95 -3.82 -3.82 4.18
N THR A 96 -3.83 -4.20 5.45
CA THR A 96 -3.08 -5.37 5.94
C THR A 96 -3.59 -6.66 5.30
N GLY A 97 -2.70 -7.64 5.09
CA GLY A 97 -3.00 -8.85 4.34
C GLY A 97 -3.93 -9.81 5.07
N GLY A 98 -5.19 -9.88 4.68
CA GLY A 98 -6.17 -10.80 5.27
C GLY A 98 -5.80 -12.26 5.10
N SER A 99 -5.25 -12.64 3.94
CA SER A 99 -4.80 -14.00 3.63
C SER A 99 -3.70 -14.54 4.54
N THR A 100 -3.04 -13.67 5.32
CA THR A 100 -1.99 -14.05 6.28
C THR A 100 -2.54 -14.45 7.64
N LEU A 101 -3.81 -14.14 7.92
CA LEU A 101 -4.42 -14.32 9.21
C LEU A 101 -4.97 -15.74 9.36
N THR A 102 -4.92 -16.26 10.58
CA THR A 102 -5.29 -17.66 10.87
C THR A 102 -6.51 -17.73 11.77
N ALA A 103 -7.34 -18.75 11.56
CA ALA A 103 -8.47 -19.06 12.42
C ALA A 103 -8.01 -19.61 13.79
N GLN A 104 -6.87 -20.30 13.79
CA GLN A 104 -6.26 -20.84 15.02
C GLN A 104 -5.59 -19.72 15.80
N GLN A 105 -5.86 -19.64 17.09
CA GLN A 105 -5.31 -18.61 17.97
C GLN A 105 -5.52 -17.17 17.41
N PRO A 106 -6.76 -16.77 17.14
CA PRO A 106 -7.05 -15.55 16.38
C PRO A 106 -6.46 -14.29 17.02
N LYS A 107 -6.29 -14.25 18.34
CA LYS A 107 -5.68 -13.09 19.02
C LYS A 107 -4.21 -12.85 18.61
N ASN A 108 -3.48 -13.87 18.13
CA ASN A 108 -2.14 -13.66 17.57
C ASN A 108 -2.17 -12.86 16.25
N ASN A 109 -3.32 -12.78 15.60
CA ASN A 109 -3.50 -11.93 14.42
C ASN A 109 -3.33 -10.43 14.74
N ILE A 110 -3.55 -10.01 15.98
CA ILE A 110 -3.30 -8.62 16.43
C ILE A 110 -1.82 -8.27 16.18
N SER A 111 -0.90 -9.15 16.57
CA SER A 111 0.54 -8.95 16.35
C SER A 111 0.89 -8.95 14.86
N ARG A 112 0.30 -9.84 14.05
CA ARG A 112 0.51 -9.87 12.60
C ARG A 112 0.07 -8.57 11.95
N VAL A 113 -1.16 -8.14 12.25
CA VAL A 113 -1.73 -6.88 11.73
C VAL A 113 -0.91 -5.68 12.17
N THR A 114 -0.41 -5.66 13.41
CA THR A 114 0.44 -4.57 13.92
C THR A 114 1.73 -4.44 13.10
N LEU A 115 2.42 -5.55 12.83
CA LEU A 115 3.66 -5.54 12.04
C LEU A 115 3.41 -5.14 10.58
N GLN A 116 2.32 -5.60 9.98
CA GLN A 116 1.92 -5.23 8.62
C GLN A 116 1.56 -3.74 8.54
N ALA A 117 0.81 -3.24 9.52
CA ALA A 117 0.45 -1.82 9.61
C ALA A 117 1.69 -0.93 9.78
N LEU A 118 2.63 -1.37 10.63
CA LEU A 118 3.90 -0.67 10.83
C LEU A 118 4.73 -0.64 9.54
N ALA A 119 4.79 -1.74 8.79
CA ALA A 119 5.46 -1.77 7.49
C ALA A 119 4.83 -0.79 6.49
N ALA A 120 3.50 -0.68 6.48
CA ALA A 120 2.79 0.28 5.64
C ALA A 120 3.10 1.73 6.03
N VAL A 121 3.14 2.05 7.32
CA VAL A 121 3.49 3.39 7.83
C VAL A 121 4.92 3.75 7.46
N LEU A 122 5.88 2.89 7.74
CA LEU A 122 7.29 3.10 7.39
C LEU A 122 7.51 3.11 5.87
N GLY A 123 6.66 2.44 5.12
CA GLY A 123 6.62 2.47 3.66
C GLY A 123 5.97 3.72 3.07
N GLY A 124 5.39 4.61 3.90
CA GLY A 124 4.84 5.91 3.49
C GLY A 124 3.44 5.85 2.89
N THR A 125 2.56 4.99 3.39
CA THR A 125 1.13 4.97 2.98
C THR A 125 0.42 6.27 3.38
N GLN A 126 -0.55 6.73 2.56
CA GLN A 126 -1.36 7.92 2.87
C GLN A 126 -2.62 7.60 3.67
N SER A 127 -3.13 6.38 3.56
CA SER A 127 -4.23 5.89 4.37
C SER A 127 -4.08 4.39 4.63
N LEU A 128 -4.64 3.92 5.73
CA LEU A 128 -4.41 2.56 6.21
C LEU A 128 -5.72 1.94 6.71
N HIS A 129 -5.94 0.69 6.31
CA HIS A 129 -6.93 -0.19 6.92
C HIS A 129 -6.21 -1.36 7.61
N THR A 130 -6.59 -1.64 8.84
CA THR A 130 -6.15 -2.80 9.62
C THR A 130 -7.27 -3.81 9.74
N ASN A 131 -7.02 -5.06 9.37
CA ASN A 131 -8.01 -6.13 9.50
C ASN A 131 -8.29 -6.46 10.97
N GLY A 132 -9.49 -6.90 11.29
CA GLY A 132 -9.83 -7.46 12.58
C GLY A 132 -9.06 -8.75 12.84
N TYR A 133 -8.78 -9.07 14.09
CA TYR A 133 -8.09 -10.32 14.45
C TYR A 133 -8.93 -11.57 14.12
N ASP A 134 -10.23 -11.41 13.91
CA ASP A 134 -11.20 -12.44 13.54
C ASP A 134 -11.45 -12.56 12.03
N GLU A 135 -10.69 -11.87 11.21
CA GLU A 135 -10.83 -11.83 9.74
C GLU A 135 -10.90 -13.22 9.09
N ALA A 136 -10.13 -14.18 9.63
CA ALA A 136 -10.15 -15.56 9.12
C ALA A 136 -11.39 -16.38 9.56
N LEU A 137 -12.24 -15.83 10.41
CA LEU A 137 -13.42 -16.50 10.95
C LEU A 137 -14.71 -15.99 10.33
N SER A 138 -14.88 -14.67 10.24
CA SER A 138 -16.11 -14.03 9.77
C SER A 138 -15.92 -12.54 9.55
N LEU A 139 -17.01 -11.83 9.27
CA LEU A 139 -17.05 -10.36 9.37
C LEU A 139 -16.65 -9.94 10.80
N PRO A 140 -15.97 -8.80 10.96
CA PRO A 140 -15.41 -8.39 12.23
C PRO A 140 -16.49 -8.16 13.28
N THR A 141 -16.21 -8.65 14.50
CA THR A 141 -16.99 -8.27 15.68
C THR A 141 -16.68 -6.81 16.06
N GLU A 142 -17.55 -6.20 16.87
CA GLU A 142 -17.31 -4.84 17.38
C GLU A 142 -15.98 -4.75 18.14
N GLU A 143 -15.64 -5.75 18.95
CA GLU A 143 -14.37 -5.83 19.69
C GLU A 143 -13.17 -5.89 18.71
N ALA A 144 -13.23 -6.75 17.69
CA ALA A 144 -12.16 -6.88 16.72
C ALA A 144 -11.96 -5.59 15.90
N ALA A 145 -13.04 -4.96 15.47
CA ALA A 145 -12.98 -3.66 14.77
C ALA A 145 -12.39 -2.56 15.66
N LYS A 146 -12.74 -2.52 16.93
CA LYS A 146 -12.17 -1.58 17.91
C LYS A 146 -10.68 -1.81 18.12
N VAL A 147 -10.24 -3.06 18.29
CA VAL A 147 -8.82 -3.42 18.42
C VAL A 147 -8.05 -3.03 17.16
N ALA A 148 -8.58 -3.31 15.98
CA ALA A 148 -7.97 -2.94 14.71
C ALA A 148 -7.76 -1.41 14.59
N LEU A 149 -8.76 -0.61 14.97
CA LEU A 149 -8.64 0.84 15.00
C LEU A 149 -7.62 1.32 16.04
N ARG A 150 -7.63 0.73 17.24
CA ARG A 150 -6.66 1.08 18.30
C ARG A 150 -5.23 0.74 17.91
N THR A 151 -5.01 -0.34 17.15
CA THR A 151 -3.69 -0.68 16.60
C THR A 151 -3.11 0.46 15.78
N GLN A 152 -3.90 1.09 14.90
CA GLN A 152 -3.45 2.27 14.15
C GLN A 152 -3.12 3.44 15.07
N GLN A 153 -3.94 3.68 16.09
CA GLN A 153 -3.73 4.79 17.02
C GLN A 153 -2.47 4.60 17.88
N ILE A 154 -2.18 3.38 18.33
CA ILE A 154 -0.95 3.05 19.05
C ILE A 154 0.27 3.34 18.15
N ILE A 155 0.25 2.88 16.91
CA ILE A 155 1.32 3.18 15.95
C ILE A 155 1.48 4.68 15.74
N GLY A 156 0.38 5.41 15.57
CA GLY A 156 0.40 6.84 15.27
C GLY A 156 0.77 7.74 16.45
N TYR A 157 0.43 7.36 17.67
CA TYR A 157 0.55 8.26 18.83
C TYR A 157 1.49 7.78 19.94
N GLU A 158 1.88 6.51 19.94
CA GLU A 158 2.68 5.96 21.05
C GLU A 158 4.04 5.43 20.59
N SER A 159 4.24 5.20 19.29
CA SER A 159 5.47 4.55 18.79
C SER A 159 6.58 5.52 18.34
N GLY A 160 6.25 6.79 18.12
CA GLY A 160 7.18 7.80 17.59
C GLY A 160 7.53 7.63 16.09
N VAL A 161 7.00 6.62 15.39
CA VAL A 161 7.34 6.37 13.96
C VAL A 161 6.81 7.46 13.02
N THR A 162 5.86 8.26 13.47
CA THR A 162 5.28 9.38 12.72
C THR A 162 6.06 10.69 12.88
N ASP A 163 7.04 10.73 13.78
CA ASP A 163 7.82 11.93 14.08
C ASP A 163 8.93 12.20 13.05
N THR A 164 9.17 11.25 12.16
CA THR A 164 10.21 11.34 11.13
C THR A 164 9.70 10.84 9.77
N VAL A 165 10.40 11.26 8.72
CA VAL A 165 10.09 10.87 7.33
C VAL A 165 11.14 9.88 6.86
N ASP A 166 10.64 8.74 6.30
CA ASP A 166 11.47 7.72 5.65
C ASP A 166 12.70 7.26 6.50
N PRO A 167 12.49 6.79 7.74
CA PRO A 167 13.59 6.51 8.68
C PRO A 167 14.46 5.33 8.23
N LEU A 168 14.01 4.53 7.26
CA LEU A 168 14.76 3.40 6.69
C LEU A 168 15.53 3.75 5.41
N ALA A 169 15.48 5.01 4.98
CA ALA A 169 16.25 5.48 3.83
C ALA A 169 17.77 5.29 4.08
N GLY A 170 18.48 4.80 3.07
CA GLY A 170 19.92 4.51 3.15
C GLY A 170 20.28 3.20 3.86
N SER A 171 19.31 2.44 4.33
CA SER A 171 19.56 1.06 4.79
C SER A 171 20.03 0.21 3.61
N TYR A 172 21.21 -0.39 3.72
CA TYR A 172 21.78 -1.24 2.65
C TYR A 172 20.81 -2.33 2.21
N PHE A 173 20.14 -2.96 3.15
CA PHE A 173 19.20 -4.04 2.85
C PHE A 173 17.95 -3.53 2.12
N ILE A 174 17.33 -2.47 2.61
CA ILE A 174 16.13 -1.87 2.01
C ILE A 174 16.41 -1.33 0.60
N GLU A 175 17.55 -0.67 0.40
CA GLU A 175 17.90 -0.09 -0.90
C GLU A 175 18.30 -1.16 -1.94
N THR A 176 18.64 -2.38 -1.50
CA THR A 176 18.98 -3.51 -2.38
C THR A 176 17.74 -4.33 -2.77
N LEU A 177 16.72 -4.37 -1.93
CA LEU A 177 15.46 -5.04 -2.22
C LEU A 177 14.67 -4.33 -3.32
#